data_d4d5a9f101849c3e647b0646e6b4134f
#
_entry.id   d4d5a9f101849c3e647b0646e6b4134f
#
_cell.length_a   1.000
_cell.length_b   1.000
_cell.length_c   1.000
_cell.angle_alpha   90.00
_cell.angle_beta   90.00
_cell.angle_gamma   90.00
#
_symmetry.space_group_name_H-M   'P 1'
#
loop_
_entity.id
_entity.type
_entity.pdbx_description
1 polymer ?
#
loop_
_entity_poly.entity_id
_entity_poly.type
_entity_poly.pdbx_seq_one_letter_code
_entity_poly.pdbx_strand_id
1 'polypeptide(L)'
;MDKKTALTVQRTDPETAVAFIRKYHYSKVLPRLTRHYLGIYAGGELSGVVLLGWGTQPLQTIRKIFPRHSFLTSDYLEIGKMCFLPELNHTGYFGSLALSALTKWVRDNTGCLFLYTLADGIMGKCGYVYQAANFRYLGHFTTSVYRDTATGEKIHPRSAGQLLTENAALEGVAKKNWLTHDFCAAKGIEKISGRMFRYIYPLTGEAKEILNSYPQYRDLPYPKDRDLYFAARTGERQYRQIPPPLFDRDVCRYNPQKYGQAERR
;
A
#
# COMPACT_ATOMS: atom_id res chain seq x y z
N MET A 1 4.17 -26.98 5.84
CA MET A 1 4.12 -26.37 7.19
C MET A 1 2.99 -26.98 7.97
N ASP A 2 3.29 -27.58 9.10
CA ASP A 2 2.27 -28.11 9.99
C ASP A 2 1.32 -27.00 10.45
N LYS A 3 0.01 -27.30 10.53
CA LYS A 3 -1.06 -26.38 10.97
C LYS A 3 -0.84 -25.76 12.38
N LYS A 4 0.21 -26.15 13.08
CA LYS A 4 0.51 -25.76 14.47
C LYS A 4 1.63 -24.74 14.65
N THR A 5 2.31 -24.28 13.59
CA THR A 5 3.40 -23.33 13.79
C THR A 5 2.82 -21.96 14.15
N ALA A 6 2.86 -21.61 15.43
CA ALA A 6 2.44 -20.31 15.92
C ALA A 6 3.34 -19.22 15.32
N LEU A 7 2.72 -18.21 14.71
CA LEU A 7 3.45 -17.05 14.23
C LEU A 7 3.63 -16.04 15.37
N THR A 8 4.84 -15.52 15.49
CA THR A 8 5.13 -14.41 16.42
C THR A 8 5.46 -13.14 15.64
N VAL A 9 5.05 -12.01 16.19
CA VAL A 9 5.38 -10.69 15.66
C VAL A 9 6.21 -9.95 16.69
N GLN A 10 7.35 -9.44 16.26
CA GLN A 10 8.30 -8.74 17.13
C GLN A 10 8.86 -7.52 16.40
N ARG A 11 9.38 -6.55 17.15
CA ARG A 11 10.14 -5.46 16.56
C ARG A 11 11.41 -6.03 15.92
N THR A 12 11.74 -5.52 14.74
CA THR A 12 13.02 -5.79 14.08
C THR A 12 13.71 -4.47 13.77
N ASP A 13 14.98 -4.51 13.49
CA ASP A 13 15.70 -3.32 13.07
C ASP A 13 15.23 -2.85 11.68
N PRO A 14 15.28 -1.53 11.42
CA PRO A 14 14.86 -0.96 10.15
C PRO A 14 15.63 -1.51 8.95
N GLU A 15 16.92 -1.80 9.09
CA GLU A 15 17.79 -2.27 8.01
C GLU A 15 17.35 -3.65 7.54
N THR A 16 17.13 -4.60 8.46
CA THR A 16 16.60 -5.94 8.18
C THR A 16 15.25 -5.87 7.48
N ALA A 17 14.31 -5.06 7.99
CA ALA A 17 12.99 -4.93 7.40
C ALA A 17 13.05 -4.33 5.98
N VAL A 18 13.86 -3.30 5.78
CA VAL A 18 14.04 -2.66 4.48
C VAL A 18 14.72 -3.60 3.48
N ALA A 19 15.77 -4.32 3.90
CA ALA A 19 16.45 -5.32 3.05
C ALA A 19 15.47 -6.41 2.60
N PHE A 20 14.64 -6.91 3.51
CA PHE A 20 13.61 -7.90 3.20
C PHE A 20 12.60 -7.38 2.15
N ILE A 21 12.09 -6.15 2.33
CA ILE A 21 11.16 -5.53 1.37
C ILE A 21 11.81 -5.32 0.01
N ARG A 22 13.05 -4.85 -0.03
CA ARG A 22 13.79 -4.68 -1.28
C ARG A 22 13.95 -5.99 -2.05
N LYS A 23 14.18 -7.07 -1.34
CA LYS A 23 14.39 -8.39 -1.93
C LYS A 23 13.09 -9.01 -2.44
N TYR A 24 12.00 -8.92 -1.67
CA TYR A 24 10.81 -9.75 -1.91
C TYR A 24 9.54 -8.98 -2.28
N HIS A 25 9.44 -7.67 -1.96
CA HIS A 25 8.20 -6.94 -2.22
C HIS A 25 8.14 -6.41 -3.66
N TYR A 26 6.96 -6.53 -4.29
CA TYR A 26 6.72 -6.04 -5.65
C TYR A 26 6.89 -4.52 -5.84
N SER A 27 6.81 -3.73 -4.77
CA SER A 27 7.02 -2.29 -4.78
C SER A 27 8.10 -1.93 -3.76
N LYS A 28 9.24 -1.50 -4.24
CA LYS A 28 10.43 -1.17 -3.43
C LYS A 28 10.36 0.24 -2.81
N VAL A 29 9.34 1.06 -3.16
CA VAL A 29 9.13 2.40 -2.59
C VAL A 29 8.64 2.29 -1.15
N LEU A 30 9.40 2.84 -0.21
CA LEU A 30 9.09 2.77 1.22
C LEU A 30 8.09 3.85 1.65
N PRO A 31 7.24 3.58 2.67
CA PRO A 31 6.44 4.61 3.31
C PRO A 31 7.35 5.64 4.00
N ARG A 32 6.95 6.92 3.98
CA ARG A 32 7.74 7.98 4.61
C ARG A 32 7.56 8.08 6.13
N LEU A 33 6.38 7.70 6.62
CA LEU A 33 5.98 7.85 8.01
C LEU A 33 5.87 6.46 8.69
N THR A 34 6.91 5.65 8.56
CA THR A 34 7.00 4.36 9.26
C THR A 34 7.36 4.60 10.71
N ARG A 35 6.57 4.03 11.63
CA ARG A 35 6.78 4.09 13.08
C ARG A 35 7.28 2.78 13.67
N HIS A 36 6.79 1.65 13.15
CA HIS A 36 7.19 0.32 13.62
C HIS A 36 7.64 -0.54 12.45
N TYR A 37 8.80 -1.14 12.64
CA TYR A 37 9.37 -2.17 11.78
C TYR A 37 9.20 -3.49 12.51
N LEU A 38 8.41 -4.40 11.92
CA LEU A 38 8.03 -5.65 12.57
C LEU A 38 8.45 -6.84 11.72
N GLY A 39 9.09 -7.82 12.35
CA GLY A 39 9.34 -9.14 11.80
C GLY A 39 8.21 -10.10 12.16
N ILE A 40 7.84 -10.96 11.22
CA ILE A 40 6.94 -12.08 11.41
C ILE A 40 7.80 -13.34 11.39
N TYR A 41 7.75 -14.11 12.45
CA TYR A 41 8.58 -15.29 12.63
C TYR A 41 7.72 -16.55 12.69
N ALA A 42 8.14 -17.58 11.95
CA ALA A 42 7.59 -18.93 11.99
C ALA A 42 8.67 -19.90 12.47
N GLY A 43 8.44 -20.58 13.59
CA GLY A 43 9.46 -21.47 14.16
C GLY A 43 10.79 -20.78 14.51
N GLY A 44 10.76 -19.49 14.81
CA GLY A 44 11.98 -18.69 15.10
C GLY A 44 12.64 -18.06 13.86
N GLU A 45 12.24 -18.44 12.66
CA GLU A 45 12.78 -17.94 11.39
C GLU A 45 12.00 -16.72 10.87
N LEU A 46 12.71 -15.68 10.39
CA LEU A 46 12.11 -14.49 9.78
C LEU A 46 11.40 -14.85 8.49
N SER A 47 10.09 -14.90 8.51
CA SER A 47 9.21 -15.34 7.43
C SER A 47 8.50 -14.20 6.71
N GLY A 48 8.53 -13.01 7.29
CA GLY A 48 7.94 -11.82 6.70
C GLY A 48 8.22 -10.55 7.48
N VAL A 49 7.88 -9.42 6.90
CA VAL A 49 8.00 -8.11 7.55
C VAL A 49 6.74 -7.27 7.33
N VAL A 50 6.46 -6.41 8.29
CA VAL A 50 5.39 -5.41 8.22
C VAL A 50 5.94 -4.06 8.64
N LEU A 51 5.65 -3.02 7.85
CA LEU A 51 5.89 -1.63 8.21
C LEU A 51 4.56 -0.97 8.60
N LEU A 52 4.46 -0.54 9.84
CA LEU A 52 3.31 0.21 10.34
C LEU A 52 3.67 1.68 10.50
N GLY A 53 2.74 2.55 10.16
CA GLY A 53 2.90 3.99 10.31
C GLY A 53 1.71 4.71 9.71
N TRP A 54 1.96 5.64 8.82
CA TRP A 54 0.91 6.42 8.18
C TRP A 54 1.20 6.73 6.73
N GLY A 55 0.14 6.99 5.95
CA GLY A 55 0.20 7.58 4.62
C GLY A 55 0.63 9.05 4.66
N THR A 56 0.60 9.71 3.50
CA THR A 56 1.08 11.11 3.36
C THR A 56 0.20 12.16 4.03
N GLN A 57 -1.06 11.84 4.29
CA GLN A 57 -2.04 12.75 4.89
C GLN A 57 -2.83 12.02 6.00
N PRO A 58 -2.16 11.65 7.10
CA PRO A 58 -2.75 10.74 8.07
C PRO A 58 -4.04 11.28 8.71
N LEU A 59 -4.04 12.53 9.15
CA LEU A 59 -5.21 13.13 9.77
C LEU A 59 -6.41 13.25 8.83
N GLN A 60 -6.15 13.58 7.56
CA GLN A 60 -7.20 13.62 6.54
C GLN A 60 -7.73 12.22 6.21
N THR A 61 -6.88 11.20 6.23
CA THR A 61 -7.27 9.81 5.98
C THR A 61 -8.30 9.35 7.01
N ILE A 62 -7.98 9.47 8.30
CA ILE A 62 -8.88 8.98 9.35
C ILE A 62 -10.17 9.80 9.44
N ARG A 63 -10.10 11.12 9.25
CA ARG A 63 -11.28 11.99 9.23
C ARG A 63 -12.21 11.75 8.04
N LYS A 64 -11.68 11.39 6.88
CA LYS A 64 -12.51 10.98 5.73
C LYS A 64 -13.22 9.66 5.96
N ILE A 65 -12.60 8.73 6.68
CA ILE A 65 -13.22 7.46 7.04
C ILE A 65 -14.31 7.68 8.09
N PHE A 66 -14.03 8.51 9.10
CA PHE A 66 -14.91 8.76 10.25
C PHE A 66 -15.25 10.25 10.40
N PRO A 67 -16.01 10.85 9.48
CA PRO A 67 -16.26 12.31 9.47
C PRO A 67 -17.04 12.83 10.70
N ARG A 68 -17.71 11.95 11.44
CA ARG A 68 -18.46 12.29 12.66
C ARG A 68 -17.64 12.15 13.95
N HIS A 69 -16.34 11.73 13.84
CA HIS A 69 -15.47 11.55 15.00
C HIS A 69 -14.19 12.38 14.84
N SER A 70 -13.75 12.96 15.95
CA SER A 70 -12.54 13.80 16.00
C SER A 70 -11.28 12.98 16.25
N PHE A 71 -11.05 11.95 15.45
CA PHE A 71 -9.88 11.10 15.57
C PHE A 71 -8.57 11.84 15.28
N LEU A 72 -7.55 11.43 16.00
CA LEU A 72 -6.15 11.84 15.83
C LEU A 72 -5.36 10.76 15.06
N THR A 73 -4.15 11.11 14.69
CA THR A 73 -3.23 10.15 14.05
C THR A 73 -2.80 9.02 15.00
N SER A 74 -2.86 9.23 16.32
CA SER A 74 -2.61 8.22 17.34
C SER A 74 -3.67 7.12 17.40
N ASP A 75 -4.87 7.38 16.91
CA ASP A 75 -6.01 6.45 17.02
C ASP A 75 -5.97 5.33 15.97
N TYR A 76 -5.05 5.41 15.00
CA TYR A 76 -4.88 4.37 14.01
C TYR A 76 -3.44 4.20 13.55
N LEU A 77 -3.15 3.05 13.00
CA LEU A 77 -1.94 2.77 12.22
C LEU A 77 -2.32 2.23 10.84
N GLU A 78 -1.47 2.50 9.87
CA GLU A 78 -1.59 1.97 8.50
C GLU A 78 -0.55 0.89 8.27
N ILE A 79 -0.96 -0.26 7.71
CA ILE A 79 -0.04 -1.23 7.13
C ILE A 79 0.48 -0.65 5.82
N GLY A 80 1.61 0.04 5.89
CA GLY A 80 2.22 0.67 4.71
C GLY A 80 2.92 -0.32 3.79
N LYS A 81 3.46 -1.41 4.37
CA LYS A 81 4.05 -2.55 3.66
C LYS A 81 3.83 -3.83 4.45
N MET A 82 3.56 -4.90 3.73
CA MET A 82 3.54 -6.26 4.24
C MET A 82 4.12 -7.18 3.17
N CYS A 83 5.12 -7.96 3.54
CA CYS A 83 5.84 -8.83 2.65
C CYS A 83 6.20 -10.13 3.34
N PHE A 84 6.05 -11.25 2.65
CA PHE A 84 6.41 -12.60 3.12
C PHE A 84 7.43 -13.22 2.18
N LEU A 85 8.09 -14.26 2.64
CA LEU A 85 8.92 -15.10 1.77
C LEU A 85 8.06 -15.64 0.61
N PRO A 86 8.61 -15.73 -0.61
CA PRO A 86 7.83 -16.13 -1.80
C PRO A 86 7.13 -17.47 -1.65
N GLU A 87 7.76 -18.45 -1.04
CA GLU A 87 7.22 -19.79 -0.78
C GLU A 87 6.01 -19.80 0.15
N LEU A 88 5.84 -18.76 0.97
CA LEU A 88 4.72 -18.64 1.90
C LEU A 88 3.51 -17.91 1.28
N ASN A 89 3.71 -17.17 0.18
CA ASN A 89 2.64 -16.41 -0.47
C ASN A 89 1.51 -17.29 -1.04
N HIS A 90 1.79 -18.56 -1.31
CA HIS A 90 0.83 -19.50 -1.91
C HIS A 90 0.26 -20.52 -0.91
N THR A 91 0.66 -20.44 0.35
CA THR A 91 0.12 -21.30 1.42
C THR A 91 -1.18 -20.71 1.98
N GLY A 92 -2.25 -20.77 1.25
CA GLY A 92 -3.63 -20.25 1.43
C GLY A 92 -4.05 -19.51 2.70
N TYR A 93 -3.42 -19.72 3.84
CA TYR A 93 -3.76 -19.14 5.15
C TYR A 93 -2.61 -18.41 5.87
N PHE A 94 -1.35 -18.48 5.38
CA PHE A 94 -0.23 -17.83 6.07
C PHE A 94 -0.47 -16.32 6.27
N GLY A 95 -0.93 -15.64 5.25
CA GLY A 95 -1.20 -14.21 5.31
C GLY A 95 -2.27 -13.82 6.34
N SER A 96 -3.34 -14.61 6.47
CA SER A 96 -4.39 -14.37 7.47
C SER A 96 -3.91 -14.68 8.90
N LEU A 97 -3.09 -15.70 9.09
CA LEU A 97 -2.45 -15.99 10.38
C LEU A 97 -1.47 -14.86 10.76
N ALA A 98 -0.67 -14.40 9.81
CA ALA A 98 0.24 -13.28 10.02
C ALA A 98 -0.49 -11.99 10.42
N LEU A 99 -1.63 -11.69 9.78
CA LEU A 99 -2.47 -10.55 10.15
C LEU A 99 -3.13 -10.74 11.51
N SER A 100 -3.53 -11.96 11.88
CA SER A 100 -4.03 -12.26 13.22
C SER A 100 -2.97 -12.01 14.29
N ALA A 101 -1.74 -12.50 14.09
CA ALA A 101 -0.62 -12.24 14.99
C ALA A 101 -0.27 -10.73 15.05
N LEU A 102 -0.31 -10.04 13.91
CA LEU A 102 -0.10 -8.60 13.83
C LEU A 102 -1.15 -7.79 14.60
N THR A 103 -2.43 -8.10 14.43
CA THR A 103 -3.51 -7.41 15.15
C THR A 103 -3.41 -7.62 16.66
N LYS A 104 -2.98 -8.82 17.10
CA LYS A 104 -2.67 -9.08 18.51
C LYS A 104 -1.51 -8.19 18.97
N TRP A 105 -0.40 -8.16 18.23
CA TRP A 105 0.76 -7.34 18.58
C TRP A 105 0.38 -5.86 18.69
N VAL A 106 -0.39 -5.33 17.73
CA VAL A 106 -0.82 -3.91 17.75
C VAL A 106 -1.68 -3.61 18.98
N ARG A 107 -2.62 -4.48 19.34
CA ARG A 107 -3.42 -4.33 20.57
C ARG A 107 -2.56 -4.32 21.84
N ASP A 108 -1.60 -5.21 21.90
CA ASP A 108 -0.79 -5.40 23.12
C ASP A 108 0.29 -4.29 23.28
N ASN A 109 0.66 -3.59 22.19
CA ASN A 109 1.80 -2.67 22.17
C ASN A 109 1.46 -1.23 21.79
N THR A 110 0.20 -0.94 21.45
CA THR A 110 -0.23 0.41 21.05
C THR A 110 -1.61 0.72 21.64
N GLY A 111 -1.94 2.02 21.71
CA GLY A 111 -3.29 2.49 22.08
C GLY A 111 -4.21 2.70 20.87
N CYS A 112 -3.88 2.17 19.69
CA CYS A 112 -4.67 2.41 18.48
C CYS A 112 -6.03 1.72 18.54
N LEU A 113 -7.04 2.40 18.02
CA LEU A 113 -8.39 1.86 17.84
C LEU A 113 -8.52 1.07 16.54
N PHE A 114 -7.77 1.46 15.50
CA PHE A 114 -7.92 0.90 14.17
C PHE A 114 -6.57 0.55 13.53
N LEU A 115 -6.59 -0.53 12.73
CA LEU A 115 -5.54 -0.85 11.78
C LEU A 115 -6.08 -0.70 10.37
N TYR A 116 -5.51 0.22 9.60
CA TYR A 116 -5.92 0.58 8.24
C TYR A 116 -4.95 0.03 7.20
N THR A 117 -5.43 -0.24 5.99
CA THR A 117 -4.56 -0.66 4.89
C THR A 117 -5.20 -0.45 3.52
N LEU A 118 -4.37 -0.52 2.49
CA LEU A 118 -4.75 -0.40 1.09
C LEU A 118 -4.30 -1.63 0.31
N ALA A 119 -5.18 -2.14 -0.56
CA ALA A 119 -4.81 -3.13 -1.56
C ALA A 119 -4.67 -2.46 -2.93
N ASP A 120 -3.51 -2.68 -3.58
CA ASP A 120 -3.14 -2.03 -4.85
C ASP A 120 -3.78 -2.77 -6.04
N GLY A 121 -4.95 -2.29 -6.46
CA GLY A 121 -5.68 -2.85 -7.59
C GLY A 121 -4.94 -2.67 -8.93
N ILE A 122 -4.07 -1.66 -9.07
CA ILE A 122 -3.23 -1.52 -10.27
C ILE A 122 -2.25 -2.70 -10.39
N MET A 123 -1.86 -3.29 -9.25
CA MET A 123 -1.04 -4.51 -9.21
C MET A 123 -1.87 -5.79 -9.18
N GLY A 124 -3.15 -5.74 -9.57
CA GLY A 124 -4.04 -6.89 -9.59
C GLY A 124 -4.46 -7.40 -8.21
N LYS A 125 -4.38 -6.56 -7.16
CA LYS A 125 -4.67 -6.98 -5.78
C LYS A 125 -5.98 -6.34 -5.29
N CYS A 126 -7.02 -7.16 -5.11
CA CYS A 126 -8.27 -6.70 -4.48
C CYS A 126 -8.29 -6.88 -2.95
N GLY A 127 -7.25 -7.48 -2.35
CA GLY A 127 -7.09 -7.56 -0.90
C GLY A 127 -7.59 -8.85 -0.26
N TYR A 128 -7.56 -9.98 -0.93
CA TYR A 128 -7.99 -11.30 -0.41
C TYR A 128 -7.40 -11.63 0.97
N VAL A 129 -6.14 -11.28 1.22
CA VAL A 129 -5.50 -11.52 2.52
C VAL A 129 -6.19 -10.76 3.65
N TYR A 130 -6.63 -9.53 3.40
CA TYR A 130 -7.36 -8.71 4.37
C TYR A 130 -8.78 -9.22 4.57
N GLN A 131 -9.43 -9.66 3.50
CA GLN A 131 -10.76 -10.30 3.57
C GLN A 131 -10.70 -11.57 4.43
N ALA A 132 -9.71 -12.43 4.20
CA ALA A 132 -9.49 -13.65 4.99
C ALA A 132 -9.15 -13.39 6.46
N ALA A 133 -8.63 -12.20 6.78
CA ALA A 133 -8.35 -11.75 8.15
C ALA A 133 -9.47 -10.87 8.76
N ASN A 134 -10.66 -10.88 8.16
CA ASN A 134 -11.85 -10.13 8.63
C ASN A 134 -11.67 -8.62 8.71
N PHE A 135 -10.80 -8.04 7.89
CA PHE A 135 -10.79 -6.58 7.71
C PHE A 135 -12.04 -6.14 6.97
N ARG A 136 -12.70 -5.12 7.47
CA ARG A 136 -13.86 -4.53 6.81
C ARG A 136 -13.43 -3.73 5.59
N TYR A 137 -14.11 -3.96 4.47
CA TYR A 137 -13.94 -3.17 3.26
C TYR A 137 -14.62 -1.81 3.39
N LEU A 138 -13.94 -0.73 3.00
CA LEU A 138 -14.42 0.64 3.07
C LEU A 138 -14.64 1.29 1.69
N GLY A 139 -14.80 0.47 0.65
CA GLY A 139 -14.87 0.97 -0.71
C GLY A 139 -13.48 1.23 -1.31
N HIS A 140 -13.46 1.85 -2.46
CA HIS A 140 -12.24 2.14 -3.22
C HIS A 140 -12.16 3.61 -3.64
N PHE A 141 -11.00 4.01 -4.11
CA PHE A 141 -10.79 5.28 -4.82
C PHE A 141 -9.89 5.04 -6.03
N THR A 142 -9.97 5.93 -7.02
CA THR A 142 -9.09 5.88 -8.19
C THR A 142 -7.73 6.48 -7.83
N THR A 143 -6.68 5.78 -8.24
CA THR A 143 -5.30 6.25 -8.15
C THR A 143 -4.60 6.07 -9.49
N SER A 144 -3.40 6.64 -9.63
CA SER A 144 -2.62 6.49 -10.86
C SER A 144 -1.14 6.28 -10.54
N VAL A 145 -0.48 5.56 -11.44
CA VAL A 145 0.97 5.41 -11.49
C VAL A 145 1.44 5.71 -12.92
N TYR A 146 2.74 5.85 -13.10
CA TYR A 146 3.33 5.91 -14.42
C TYR A 146 4.05 4.59 -14.74
N ARG A 147 4.14 4.25 -16.01
CA ARG A 147 4.89 3.11 -16.54
C ARG A 147 5.82 3.61 -17.64
N ASP A 148 7.08 3.28 -17.56
CA ASP A 148 8.01 3.41 -18.68
C ASP A 148 7.68 2.31 -19.70
N THR A 149 7.37 2.67 -20.93
CA THR A 149 6.90 1.72 -21.95
C THR A 149 8.05 0.85 -22.50
N ALA A 150 9.29 1.35 -22.46
CA ALA A 150 10.46 0.63 -22.94
C ALA A 150 10.95 -0.41 -21.92
N THR A 151 10.89 -0.10 -20.64
CA THR A 151 11.43 -0.96 -19.58
C THR A 151 10.37 -1.69 -18.76
N GLY A 152 9.10 -1.27 -18.83
CA GLY A 152 8.05 -1.79 -17.97
C GLY A 152 8.12 -1.30 -16.53
N GLU A 153 9.04 -0.37 -16.19
CA GLU A 153 9.19 0.12 -14.83
C GLU A 153 7.91 0.79 -14.31
N LYS A 154 7.48 0.41 -13.10
CA LYS A 154 6.43 1.10 -12.37
C LYS A 154 7.00 2.34 -11.67
N ILE A 155 6.65 3.52 -12.15
CA ILE A 155 7.07 4.78 -11.58
C ILE A 155 5.95 5.29 -10.65
N HIS A 156 6.16 5.21 -9.35
CA HIS A 156 5.22 5.78 -8.40
C HIS A 156 5.26 7.32 -8.46
N PRO A 157 4.14 8.07 -8.34
CA PRO A 157 4.16 9.55 -8.36
C PRO A 157 5.18 10.18 -7.40
N ARG A 158 5.44 9.55 -6.24
CA ARG A 158 6.51 9.98 -5.32
C ARG A 158 7.94 9.76 -5.85
N SER A 159 8.11 8.86 -6.80
CA SER A 159 9.40 8.59 -7.46
C SER A 159 9.61 9.43 -8.71
N ALA A 160 8.59 10.10 -9.20
CA ALA A 160 8.61 10.88 -10.43
C ALA A 160 9.24 12.29 -10.27
N GLY A 161 9.95 12.56 -9.17
CA GLY A 161 10.45 13.90 -8.86
C GLY A 161 11.30 14.52 -9.97
N GLN A 162 12.22 13.77 -10.55
CA GLN A 162 13.04 14.21 -11.67
C GLN A 162 12.17 14.52 -12.91
N LEU A 163 11.28 13.62 -13.28
CA LEU A 163 10.35 13.80 -14.40
C LEU A 163 9.44 15.02 -14.20
N LEU A 164 8.98 15.26 -12.97
CA LEU A 164 8.17 16.44 -12.66
C LEU A 164 8.96 17.75 -12.82
N THR A 165 10.24 17.74 -12.45
CA THR A 165 11.13 18.88 -12.64
C THR A 165 11.39 19.14 -14.13
N GLU A 166 11.69 18.10 -14.90
CA GLU A 166 11.87 18.21 -16.36
C GLU A 166 10.60 18.71 -17.05
N ASN A 167 9.43 18.18 -16.67
CA ASN A 167 8.16 18.62 -17.23
C ASN A 167 7.85 20.08 -16.88
N ALA A 168 8.16 20.53 -15.67
CA ALA A 168 7.99 21.91 -15.25
C ALA A 168 8.88 22.86 -16.08
N ALA A 169 10.14 22.49 -16.27
CA ALA A 169 11.10 23.27 -17.06
C ALA A 169 10.67 23.41 -18.53
N LEU A 170 10.20 22.35 -19.16
CA LEU A 170 9.70 22.38 -20.53
C LEU A 170 8.48 23.29 -20.72
N GLU A 171 7.66 23.46 -19.69
CA GLU A 171 6.48 24.32 -19.73
C GLU A 171 6.74 25.71 -19.13
N GLY A 172 7.99 26.05 -18.79
CA GLY A 172 8.35 27.34 -18.24
C GLY A 172 7.72 27.68 -16.89
N VAL A 173 7.35 26.66 -16.09
CA VAL A 173 6.74 26.86 -14.77
C VAL A 173 7.65 26.38 -13.65
N ALA A 174 7.59 27.02 -12.49
CA ALA A 174 8.48 26.71 -11.37
C ALA A 174 8.26 25.30 -10.78
N LYS A 175 7.05 24.75 -10.87
CA LYS A 175 6.71 23.45 -10.28
C LYS A 175 5.50 22.81 -10.93
N LYS A 176 5.55 21.49 -11.09
CA LYS A 176 4.40 20.64 -11.44
C LYS A 176 4.24 19.48 -10.45
N ASN A 177 2.99 19.08 -10.24
CA ASN A 177 2.63 17.96 -9.38
C ASN A 177 2.15 16.72 -10.17
N TRP A 178 2.08 16.83 -11.49
CA TRP A 178 1.71 15.75 -12.42
C TRP A 178 2.47 15.90 -13.73
N LEU A 179 2.63 14.80 -14.46
CA LEU A 179 3.19 14.81 -15.82
C LEU A 179 2.06 15.09 -16.82
N THR A 180 2.30 16.00 -17.76
CA THR A 180 1.37 16.29 -18.85
C THR A 180 1.31 15.14 -19.84
N HIS A 181 0.29 15.14 -20.71
CA HIS A 181 0.13 14.08 -21.70
C HIS A 181 1.30 14.10 -22.70
N ASP A 182 1.61 15.27 -23.23
CA ASP A 182 2.64 15.44 -24.27
C ASP A 182 4.03 15.10 -23.74
N PHE A 183 4.35 15.52 -22.50
CA PHE A 183 5.59 15.11 -21.84
C PHE A 183 5.68 13.59 -21.70
N CYS A 184 4.61 12.95 -21.25
CA CYS A 184 4.58 11.50 -21.13
C CYS A 184 4.79 10.82 -22.49
N ALA A 185 4.10 11.28 -23.53
CA ALA A 185 4.24 10.72 -24.88
C ALA A 185 5.68 10.87 -25.41
N ALA A 186 6.27 12.05 -25.25
CA ALA A 186 7.66 12.31 -25.68
C ALA A 186 8.70 11.48 -24.93
N LYS A 187 8.42 11.10 -23.68
CA LYS A 187 9.33 10.30 -22.84
C LYS A 187 9.04 8.79 -22.88
N GLY A 188 8.07 8.33 -23.65
CA GLY A 188 7.65 6.94 -23.65
C GLY A 188 7.08 6.49 -22.28
N ILE A 189 6.36 7.40 -21.61
CA ILE A 189 5.74 7.15 -20.31
C ILE A 189 4.23 7.07 -20.47
N GLU A 190 3.64 6.04 -19.91
CA GLU A 190 2.19 5.85 -19.86
C GLU A 190 1.66 6.13 -18.47
N LYS A 191 0.57 6.90 -18.34
CA LYS A 191 -0.14 7.06 -17.07
C LYS A 191 -1.25 6.03 -16.99
N ILE A 192 -1.16 5.15 -15.99
CA ILE A 192 -2.13 4.09 -15.75
C ILE A 192 -2.92 4.42 -14.48
N SER A 193 -4.24 4.36 -14.60
CA SER A 193 -5.19 4.55 -13.50
C SER A 193 -5.85 3.24 -13.13
N GLY A 194 -6.17 3.07 -11.86
CA GLY A 194 -6.88 1.91 -11.36
C GLY A 194 -7.44 2.15 -9.97
N ARG A 195 -8.03 1.11 -9.40
CA ARG A 195 -8.66 1.18 -8.08
C ARG A 195 -7.65 0.89 -6.97
N MET A 196 -7.77 1.61 -5.86
CA MET A 196 -7.11 1.32 -4.59
C MET A 196 -8.21 0.95 -3.59
N PHE A 197 -8.20 -0.27 -3.08
CA PHE A 197 -9.21 -0.80 -2.18
C PHE A 197 -8.82 -0.55 -0.72
N ARG A 198 -9.76 -0.01 0.09
CA ARG A 198 -9.54 0.38 1.47
C ARG A 198 -10.05 -0.67 2.42
N TYR A 199 -9.26 -1.00 3.42
CA TYR A 199 -9.60 -1.96 4.46
C TYR A 199 -9.28 -1.43 5.84
N ILE A 200 -10.11 -1.79 6.84
CA ILE A 200 -9.90 -1.41 8.23
C ILE A 200 -10.23 -2.59 9.16
N TYR A 201 -9.46 -2.70 10.22
CA TYR A 201 -9.70 -3.66 11.29
C TYR A 201 -9.90 -2.92 12.62
N PRO A 202 -11.03 -3.06 13.32
CA PRO A 202 -11.23 -2.51 14.64
C PRO A 202 -10.47 -3.35 15.67
N LEU A 203 -9.63 -2.70 16.47
CA LEU A 203 -8.76 -3.39 17.44
C LEU A 203 -9.44 -3.58 18.80
N THR A 204 -10.48 -2.78 19.10
CA THR A 204 -11.21 -2.80 20.37
C THR A 204 -12.72 -2.97 20.16
N GLY A 205 -13.47 -3.30 21.22
CA GLY A 205 -14.95 -3.32 21.20
C GLY A 205 -15.54 -1.97 20.81
N GLU A 206 -15.05 -0.90 21.42
CA GLU A 206 -15.43 0.47 21.11
C GLU A 206 -15.20 0.80 19.61
N ALA A 207 -14.03 0.50 19.09
CA ALA A 207 -13.71 0.70 17.67
C ALA A 207 -14.67 -0.06 16.74
N LYS A 208 -15.10 -1.26 17.15
CA LYS A 208 -16.09 -2.05 16.41
C LYS A 208 -17.47 -1.40 16.42
N GLU A 209 -17.90 -0.87 17.54
CA GLU A 209 -19.17 -0.14 17.68
C GLU A 209 -19.16 1.14 16.83
N ILE A 210 -18.08 1.92 16.93
CA ILE A 210 -17.87 3.09 16.08
C ILE A 210 -17.96 2.72 14.60
N LEU A 211 -17.24 1.71 14.15
CA LEU A 211 -17.26 1.28 12.76
C LEU A 211 -18.67 0.83 12.32
N ASN A 212 -19.42 0.16 13.19
CA ASN A 212 -20.80 -0.26 12.93
C ASN A 212 -21.79 0.92 12.88
N SER A 213 -21.47 2.05 13.49
CA SER A 213 -22.30 3.27 13.42
C SER A 213 -22.26 3.96 12.06
N TYR A 214 -21.43 3.48 11.12
CA TYR A 214 -21.32 3.98 9.75
C TYR A 214 -21.99 3.03 8.75
N PRO A 215 -23.28 3.25 8.40
CA PRO A 215 -24.05 2.33 7.55
C PRO A 215 -23.39 2.07 6.19
N GLN A 216 -22.73 3.09 5.63
CA GLN A 216 -22.05 3.01 4.33
C GLN A 216 -20.92 1.96 4.28
N TYR A 217 -20.44 1.46 5.42
CA TYR A 217 -19.40 0.42 5.49
C TYR A 217 -19.91 -0.93 5.96
N ARG A 218 -21.21 -1.04 6.34
CA ARG A 218 -21.74 -2.24 6.96
C ARG A 218 -21.83 -3.42 6.00
N ASP A 219 -22.40 -3.18 4.84
CA ASP A 219 -22.82 -4.22 3.91
C ASP A 219 -22.11 -4.16 2.55
N LEU A 220 -20.94 -3.50 2.52
CA LEU A 220 -20.14 -3.47 1.30
C LEU A 220 -19.60 -4.87 0.99
N PRO A 221 -19.96 -5.46 -0.15
CA PRO A 221 -19.44 -6.75 -0.55
C PRO A 221 -17.92 -6.65 -0.79
N TYR A 222 -17.20 -7.68 -0.40
CA TYR A 222 -15.77 -7.74 -0.67
C TYR A 222 -15.48 -7.75 -2.16
N PRO A 223 -14.55 -6.90 -2.63
CA PRO A 223 -14.18 -6.86 -4.04
C PRO A 223 -13.51 -8.18 -4.45
N LYS A 224 -13.69 -8.53 -5.73
CA LYS A 224 -13.13 -9.69 -6.40
C LYS A 224 -12.33 -9.24 -7.62
N ASP A 225 -11.69 -10.16 -8.32
CA ASP A 225 -10.87 -9.83 -9.50
C ASP A 225 -11.67 -9.11 -10.59
N ARG A 226 -12.97 -9.41 -10.73
CA ARG A 226 -13.87 -8.68 -11.65
C ARG A 226 -14.05 -7.19 -11.31
N ASP A 227 -13.73 -6.78 -10.09
CA ASP A 227 -13.84 -5.39 -9.64
C ASP A 227 -12.54 -4.61 -9.89
N LEU A 228 -11.48 -5.26 -10.40
CA LEU A 228 -10.29 -4.62 -10.87
C LEU A 228 -10.62 -3.74 -12.10
N TYR A 229 -9.96 -2.60 -12.16
CA TYR A 229 -10.14 -1.65 -13.26
C TYR A 229 -8.79 -1.05 -13.63
N PHE A 230 -8.52 -1.00 -14.94
CA PHE A 230 -7.29 -0.45 -15.48
C PHE A 230 -7.63 0.44 -16.65
N ALA A 231 -7.05 1.64 -16.67
CA ALA A 231 -7.20 2.57 -17.78
C ALA A 231 -5.90 3.31 -18.05
N ALA A 232 -5.53 3.42 -19.30
CA ALA A 232 -4.39 4.23 -19.75
C ALA A 232 -4.88 5.59 -20.22
N ARG A 233 -4.10 6.64 -19.91
CA ARG A 233 -4.38 7.98 -20.42
C ARG A 233 -4.03 8.07 -21.91
N THR A 234 -4.98 8.53 -22.75
CA THR A 234 -4.84 8.67 -24.20
C THR A 234 -4.86 10.12 -24.68
N GLY A 235 -5.13 11.04 -23.78
CA GLY A 235 -5.16 12.48 -24.06
C GLY A 235 -5.27 13.25 -22.75
N GLU A 236 -5.44 14.57 -22.82
CA GLU A 236 -5.69 15.36 -21.63
C GLU A 236 -7.08 15.03 -21.09
N ARG A 237 -7.14 14.44 -19.88
CA ARG A 237 -8.38 13.94 -19.22
C ARG A 237 -9.11 12.82 -19.97
N GLN A 238 -8.50 12.23 -20.98
CA GLN A 238 -9.06 11.09 -21.71
C GLN A 238 -8.37 9.81 -21.27
N TYR A 239 -9.16 8.75 -21.06
CA TYR A 239 -8.70 7.44 -20.63
C TYR A 239 -9.39 6.34 -21.42
N ARG A 240 -8.64 5.31 -21.77
CA ARG A 240 -9.14 4.09 -22.39
C ARG A 240 -8.92 2.92 -21.45
N GLN A 241 -9.94 2.08 -21.27
CA GLN A 241 -9.78 0.84 -20.55
C GLN A 241 -8.76 -0.06 -21.24
N ILE A 242 -7.90 -0.69 -20.46
CA ILE A 242 -6.83 -1.58 -20.92
C ILE A 242 -6.90 -2.90 -20.16
N PRO A 243 -6.30 -3.99 -20.67
CA PRO A 243 -6.06 -5.21 -19.90
C PRO A 243 -5.13 -4.93 -18.72
N PRO A 244 -4.98 -5.89 -17.75
CA PRO A 244 -4.07 -5.75 -16.64
C PRO A 244 -2.66 -5.36 -17.11
N PRO A 245 -2.11 -4.23 -16.61
CA PRO A 245 -0.79 -3.77 -17.04
C PRO A 245 0.32 -4.66 -16.49
N LEU A 246 1.30 -4.96 -17.32
CA LEU A 246 2.50 -5.65 -16.90
C LEU A 246 3.55 -4.63 -16.45
N PHE A 247 4.12 -4.86 -15.26
CA PHE A 247 5.22 -4.07 -14.71
C PHE A 247 6.44 -4.94 -14.48
N ASP A 248 7.60 -4.46 -14.93
CA ASP A 248 8.87 -5.03 -14.50
C ASP A 248 9.19 -4.58 -13.07
N ARG A 249 9.38 -5.54 -12.17
CA ARG A 249 9.61 -5.30 -10.74
C ARG A 249 11.08 -5.09 -10.40
N ASP A 250 11.96 -5.45 -11.29
CA ASP A 250 13.41 -5.44 -11.08
C ASP A 250 14.06 -4.18 -11.64
N VAL A 251 13.37 -3.48 -12.56
CA VAL A 251 13.84 -2.21 -13.10
C VAL A 251 13.48 -1.06 -12.15
N CYS A 252 14.48 -0.22 -11.85
CA CYS A 252 14.34 0.93 -10.96
C CYS A 252 15.27 2.08 -11.39
N ARG A 253 15.02 2.66 -12.57
CA ARG A 253 15.83 3.73 -13.17
C ARG A 253 15.51 5.12 -12.59
N TYR A 254 14.24 5.38 -12.33
CA TYR A 254 13.77 6.73 -11.95
C TYR A 254 13.97 7.07 -10.48
N ASN A 255 14.38 6.11 -9.65
CA ASN A 255 14.65 6.38 -8.24
C ASN A 255 15.65 5.44 -7.57
N PRO A 256 16.86 5.25 -8.13
CA PRO A 256 17.83 4.30 -7.61
C PRO A 256 18.31 4.62 -6.19
N GLN A 257 18.36 5.90 -5.80
CA GLN A 257 18.95 6.34 -4.53
C GLN A 257 17.96 6.43 -3.36
N LYS A 258 16.65 6.61 -3.60
CA LYS A 258 15.66 6.69 -2.52
C LYS A 258 15.38 5.35 -1.82
N TYR A 259 15.90 4.28 -2.33
CA TYR A 259 15.84 2.96 -1.70
C TYR A 259 16.86 2.79 -0.56
N GLY A 260 17.77 3.74 -0.35
CA GLY A 260 18.83 3.70 0.66
C GLY A 260 18.76 4.75 1.77
N GLN A 261 17.92 5.77 1.64
CA GLN A 261 17.96 6.94 2.54
C GLN A 261 16.75 7.06 3.51
N ALA A 262 16.15 5.95 3.93
CA ALA A 262 15.24 5.97 5.08
C ALA A 262 15.99 6.12 6.42
N GLU A 263 17.25 6.54 6.39
CA GLU A 263 18.18 6.43 7.51
C GLU A 263 18.71 7.76 7.97
N ARG A 264 18.01 8.76 8.12
CA ARG A 264 18.48 9.88 8.99
C ARG A 264 17.37 10.91 9.14
N ARG A 265 16.49 10.64 10.13
CA ARG A 265 15.92 11.70 10.99
C ARG A 265 15.21 11.07 12.19
#